data_29deaa96cd961373faf6a8eac6a5690d
#
_entry.id   29deaa96cd961373faf6a8eac6a5690d
#
_cell.length_a   1.000
_cell.length_b   1.000
_cell.length_c   1.000
_cell.angle_alpha   90.00
_cell.angle_beta   90.00
_cell.angle_gamma   90.00
#
_symmetry.space_group_name_H-M   'P 1'
#
loop_
_entity.id
_entity.type
_entity.pdbx_description
1 polymer ?
#
loop_
_entity_poly.entity_id
_entity_poly.type
_entity_poly.pdbx_seq_one_letter_code
_entity_poly.pdbx_strand_id
1 'polypeptide(L)'
;MIRRLCIPMSRCADFIRPVALALFTWVAVVFAWTTISSISAAPLGKEQDRVRIVAQIRSILSAQQDAWNRGDIDGFMNGYARSRSTIFVSEDAVRRGWETVRARYKKKYSDRAKMGLLTFSDLEITPISFNAAVVLGRWKLKRAPDRPHGRFTLIFRKSADGWRIVHDHTSAAAP
;
A
#
# COMPACT_ATOMS: atom_id res chain seq x y z
N MET A 1 41.71 -92.38 -28.67
CA MET A 1 42.82 -92.82 -27.79
C MET A 1 42.88 -91.75 -26.65
N ILE A 2 42.39 -92.18 -25.46
CA ILE A 2 43.13 -92.09 -24.19
C ILE A 2 43.55 -90.67 -23.77
N ARG A 3 43.17 -90.06 -22.68
CA ARG A 3 42.93 -90.53 -21.31
C ARG A 3 42.27 -89.43 -20.52
N ARG A 4 41.45 -89.81 -19.58
CA ARG A 4 40.96 -89.04 -18.41
C ARG A 4 42.09 -88.53 -17.53
N LEU A 5 41.93 -87.39 -16.89
CA LEU A 5 42.35 -87.23 -15.47
C LEU A 5 41.41 -86.29 -14.79
N CYS A 6 40.70 -86.81 -13.79
CA CYS A 6 40.13 -86.14 -12.68
C CYS A 6 41.22 -85.70 -11.70
N ILE A 7 41.04 -84.64 -10.95
CA ILE A 7 41.44 -84.40 -9.54
C ILE A 7 41.00 -82.97 -9.14
N PRO A 8 40.81 -82.61 -7.82
CA PRO A 8 39.53 -82.60 -7.16
C PRO A 8 39.17 -81.22 -6.60
N MET A 9 37.96 -81.15 -6.03
CA MET A 9 37.45 -80.09 -5.14
C MET A 9 38.41 -79.82 -3.98
N SER A 10 38.70 -78.56 -3.72
CA SER A 10 38.79 -78.01 -2.33
C SER A 10 38.57 -76.51 -2.28
N ARG A 11 37.51 -76.16 -1.63
CA ARG A 11 37.32 -75.04 -0.68
C ARG A 11 38.05 -73.73 -0.99
N CYS A 12 37.27 -72.70 -1.33
CA CYS A 12 37.38 -71.40 -0.73
C CYS A 12 35.98 -70.76 -0.67
N ALA A 13 35.26 -71.14 0.34
CA ALA A 13 34.20 -70.33 0.87
C ALA A 13 34.85 -69.18 1.69
N ASP A 14 34.15 -68.12 1.79
CA ASP A 14 34.41 -66.99 2.72
C ASP A 14 35.44 -65.96 2.22
N PHE A 15 34.94 -65.05 1.35
CA PHE A 15 35.31 -63.61 1.50
C PHE A 15 34.40 -62.69 0.65
N ILE A 16 33.09 -62.78 0.85
CA ILE A 16 32.19 -61.73 0.33
C ILE A 16 31.12 -61.44 1.37
N ARG A 17 31.44 -60.58 2.27
CA ARG A 17 30.56 -59.72 3.09
C ARG A 17 31.49 -58.84 3.95
N PRO A 18 31.29 -57.53 4.15
CA PRO A 18 30.09 -56.70 3.98
C PRO A 18 30.41 -55.34 3.34
N VAL A 19 30.15 -55.12 2.09
CA VAL A 19 30.23 -53.78 1.49
C VAL A 19 28.85 -53.28 1.04
N ALA A 20 27.83 -54.13 1.04
CA ALA A 20 26.51 -53.77 0.53
C ALA A 20 25.59 -53.07 1.55
N LEU A 21 25.93 -53.01 2.85
CA LEU A 21 25.05 -52.40 3.85
C LEU A 21 25.37 -50.93 4.18
N ALA A 22 26.51 -50.42 3.74
CA ALA A 22 26.91 -49.03 4.05
C ALA A 22 26.42 -48.00 3.01
N LEU A 23 25.99 -48.42 1.82
CA LEU A 23 25.54 -47.53 0.76
C LEU A 23 24.04 -47.18 0.83
N PHE A 24 23.21 -47.95 1.52
CA PHE A 24 21.78 -47.71 1.64
C PHE A 24 21.41 -46.70 2.75
N THR A 25 22.27 -46.48 3.70
CA THR A 25 21.99 -45.51 4.81
C THR A 25 22.32 -44.05 4.44
N TRP A 26 23.15 -43.81 3.43
CA TRP A 26 23.49 -42.46 3.00
C TRP A 26 22.47 -41.82 2.04
N VAL A 27 21.71 -42.61 1.30
CA VAL A 27 20.70 -42.10 0.38
C VAL A 27 19.46 -41.62 1.12
N ALA A 28 19.13 -42.21 2.28
CA ALA A 28 17.96 -41.81 3.06
C ALA A 28 18.17 -40.47 3.83
N VAL A 29 19.42 -40.11 4.16
CA VAL A 29 19.71 -38.86 4.90
C VAL A 29 19.78 -37.64 3.98
N VAL A 30 20.11 -37.82 2.70
CA VAL A 30 20.18 -36.73 1.72
C VAL A 30 18.78 -36.30 1.23
N PHE A 31 17.78 -37.20 1.27
CA PHE A 31 16.41 -36.87 0.84
C PHE A 31 15.57 -36.20 1.90
N ALA A 32 15.98 -36.19 3.18
CA ALA A 32 15.24 -35.56 4.27
C ALA A 32 15.55 -34.07 4.41
N TRP A 33 16.48 -33.49 3.64
CA TRP A 33 16.89 -32.07 3.79
C TRP A 33 16.42 -31.19 2.64
N THR A 34 15.61 -31.67 1.72
CA THR A 34 15.14 -30.87 0.57
C THR A 34 13.71 -30.37 0.66
N THR A 35 13.06 -30.50 1.82
CA THR A 35 11.81 -29.77 2.09
C THR A 35 12.10 -28.48 2.82
N ILE A 36 12.99 -27.65 2.28
CA ILE A 36 12.99 -26.22 2.64
C ILE A 36 11.73 -25.66 2.00
N SER A 37 10.72 -25.50 2.84
CA SER A 37 9.51 -24.75 2.50
C SER A 37 9.95 -23.45 1.82
N SER A 38 9.64 -23.32 0.54
CA SER A 38 9.73 -22.06 -0.17
C SER A 38 8.75 -21.11 0.54
N ILE A 39 9.20 -20.44 1.59
CA ILE A 39 8.54 -19.24 2.10
C ILE A 39 8.62 -18.28 0.93
N SER A 40 7.54 -18.18 0.16
CA SER A 40 7.36 -17.15 -0.85
C SER A 40 7.38 -15.82 -0.12
N ALA A 41 8.56 -15.27 0.06
CA ALA A 41 8.71 -13.91 0.52
C ALA A 41 8.03 -13.03 -0.55
N ALA A 42 6.83 -12.54 -0.23
CA ALA A 42 6.23 -11.46 -1.01
C ALA A 42 7.31 -10.39 -1.19
N PRO A 43 7.48 -9.82 -2.38
CA PRO A 43 8.60 -8.93 -2.66
C PRO A 43 8.55 -7.76 -1.66
N LEU A 44 9.47 -7.76 -0.72
CA LEU A 44 9.65 -6.75 0.34
C LEU A 44 9.58 -5.31 -0.21
N GLY A 45 9.97 -5.10 -1.47
CA GLY A 45 9.89 -3.80 -2.14
C GLY A 45 8.46 -3.29 -2.34
N LYS A 46 7.49 -4.14 -2.68
CA LYS A 46 6.10 -3.69 -2.91
C LYS A 46 5.41 -3.24 -1.62
N GLU A 47 5.63 -3.92 -0.52
CA GLU A 47 5.04 -3.53 0.76
C GLU A 47 5.69 -2.25 1.31
N GLN A 48 6.99 -2.13 1.21
CA GLN A 48 7.70 -0.90 1.59
C GLN A 48 7.23 0.30 0.75
N ASP A 49 7.00 0.12 -0.55
CA ASP A 49 6.45 1.17 -1.42
C ASP A 49 5.04 1.56 -1.00
N ARG A 50 4.18 0.62 -0.63
CA ARG A 50 2.84 0.90 -0.11
C ARG A 50 2.89 1.71 1.18
N VAL A 51 3.71 1.30 2.14
CA VAL A 51 3.91 2.01 3.42
C VAL A 51 4.38 3.45 3.16
N ARG A 52 5.35 3.63 2.25
CA ARG A 52 5.87 4.95 1.88
C ARG A 52 4.80 5.83 1.23
N ILE A 53 3.99 5.30 0.31
CA ILE A 53 2.89 6.03 -0.32
C ILE A 53 1.88 6.48 0.73
N VAL A 54 1.46 5.59 1.62
CA VAL A 54 0.52 5.89 2.70
C VAL A 54 1.05 7.02 3.59
N ALA A 55 2.33 6.95 3.98
CA ALA A 55 2.95 7.98 4.82
C ALA A 55 2.99 9.35 4.10
N GLN A 56 3.35 9.38 2.81
CA GLN A 56 3.39 10.61 2.01
C GLN A 56 2.01 11.26 1.87
N ILE A 57 0.98 10.47 1.58
CA ILE A 57 -0.39 11.00 1.45
C ILE A 57 -0.92 11.49 2.80
N ARG A 58 -0.66 10.75 3.88
CA ARG A 58 -1.04 11.17 5.25
C ARG A 58 -0.40 12.50 5.62
N SER A 59 0.87 12.70 5.27
CA SER A 59 1.57 13.97 5.50
C SER A 59 0.92 15.15 4.76
N ILE A 60 0.45 14.94 3.52
CA ILE A 60 -0.26 15.98 2.75
C ILE A 60 -1.59 16.35 3.43
N LEU A 61 -2.36 15.36 3.88
CA LEU A 61 -3.63 15.60 4.56
C LEU A 61 -3.40 16.32 5.91
N SER A 62 -2.35 15.95 6.65
CA SER A 62 -1.97 16.67 7.87
C SER A 62 -1.61 18.13 7.55
N ALA A 63 -0.78 18.38 6.55
CA ALA A 63 -0.41 19.73 6.13
C ALA A 63 -1.63 20.57 5.69
N GLN A 64 -2.61 19.96 5.00
CA GLN A 64 -3.88 20.63 4.67
C GLN A 64 -4.67 21.00 5.92
N GLN A 65 -4.82 20.07 6.86
CA GLN A 65 -5.51 20.34 8.13
C GLN A 65 -4.84 21.48 8.91
N ASP A 66 -3.53 21.47 8.99
CA ASP A 66 -2.74 22.49 9.68
C ASP A 66 -2.87 23.86 9.00
N ALA A 67 -2.80 23.91 7.66
CA ALA A 67 -3.00 25.14 6.90
C ALA A 67 -4.40 25.71 7.13
N TRP A 68 -5.43 24.88 7.04
CA TRP A 68 -6.79 25.27 7.35
C TRP A 68 -6.91 25.85 8.77
N ASN A 69 -6.37 25.15 9.75
CA ASN A 69 -6.45 25.55 11.15
C ASN A 69 -5.69 26.85 11.47
N ARG A 70 -4.77 27.28 10.59
CA ARG A 70 -4.14 28.59 10.63
C ARG A 70 -4.90 29.66 9.83
N GLY A 71 -5.95 29.29 9.09
CA GLY A 71 -6.67 30.23 8.21
C GLY A 71 -6.06 30.36 6.81
N ASP A 72 -5.12 29.50 6.47
CA ASP A 72 -4.40 29.53 5.19
C ASP A 72 -5.08 28.63 4.17
N ILE A 73 -6.05 29.20 3.42
CA ILE A 73 -6.73 28.49 2.34
C ILE A 73 -5.78 28.17 1.19
N ASP A 74 -4.80 29.03 0.91
CA ASP A 74 -3.84 28.76 -0.16
C ASP A 74 -2.93 27.58 0.20
N GLY A 75 -2.48 27.50 1.45
CA GLY A 75 -1.76 26.34 1.98
C GLY A 75 -2.60 25.05 1.94
N PHE A 76 -3.89 25.13 2.30
CA PHE A 76 -4.82 24.02 2.14
C PHE A 76 -4.92 23.55 0.68
N MET A 77 -5.01 24.48 -0.26
CA MET A 77 -5.11 24.19 -1.69
C MET A 77 -3.82 23.62 -2.30
N ASN A 78 -2.68 23.68 -1.60
CA ASN A 78 -1.45 23.02 -2.05
C ASN A 78 -1.55 21.48 -2.04
N GLY A 79 -2.51 20.90 -1.33
CA GLY A 79 -2.81 19.48 -1.41
C GLY A 79 -3.40 19.04 -2.76
N TYR A 80 -3.97 19.99 -3.53
CA TYR A 80 -4.58 19.72 -4.84
C TYR A 80 -3.61 19.95 -5.99
N ALA A 81 -3.80 19.19 -7.07
CA ALA A 81 -3.06 19.43 -8.31
C ALA A 81 -3.46 20.78 -8.91
N ARG A 82 -2.46 21.60 -9.27
CA ARG A 82 -2.66 22.90 -9.97
C ARG A 82 -2.97 22.66 -11.45
N SER A 83 -4.16 22.10 -11.72
CA SER A 83 -4.58 21.69 -13.06
C SER A 83 -6.01 22.16 -13.36
N ARG A 84 -6.29 22.42 -14.65
CA ARG A 84 -7.65 22.66 -15.14
C ARG A 84 -8.53 21.41 -15.03
N SER A 85 -7.93 20.22 -14.94
CA SER A 85 -8.63 18.93 -14.79
C SER A 85 -8.90 18.54 -13.33
N THR A 86 -8.45 19.30 -12.35
CA THR A 86 -8.78 19.03 -10.93
C THR A 86 -10.29 19.14 -10.73
N ILE A 87 -10.87 18.11 -10.12
CA ILE A 87 -12.32 18.00 -9.92
C ILE A 87 -12.65 18.10 -8.43
N PHE A 88 -13.70 18.87 -8.13
CA PHE A 88 -14.31 18.92 -6.82
C PHE A 88 -15.83 18.74 -6.95
N VAL A 89 -16.34 17.71 -6.30
CA VAL A 89 -17.78 17.38 -6.26
C VAL A 89 -18.29 17.58 -4.84
N SER A 90 -19.34 18.34 -4.70
CA SER A 90 -20.06 18.46 -3.43
C SER A 90 -21.52 18.79 -3.70
N GLU A 91 -22.41 18.21 -2.91
CA GLU A 91 -23.85 18.31 -3.16
C GLU A 91 -24.15 17.83 -4.58
N ASP A 92 -24.87 18.60 -5.38
CA ASP A 92 -25.16 18.32 -6.79
C ASP A 92 -24.24 19.11 -7.77
N ALA A 93 -23.12 19.62 -7.30
CA ALA A 93 -22.26 20.50 -8.10
C ALA A 93 -20.90 19.88 -8.39
N VAL A 94 -20.53 19.82 -9.68
CA VAL A 94 -19.19 19.46 -10.16
C VAL A 94 -18.44 20.71 -10.56
N ARG A 95 -17.29 20.96 -9.90
CA ARG A 95 -16.40 22.09 -10.20
C ARG A 95 -15.09 21.56 -10.77
N ARG A 96 -14.62 22.19 -11.83
CA ARG A 96 -13.40 21.82 -12.53
C ARG A 96 -12.39 22.97 -12.52
N GLY A 97 -11.14 22.62 -12.35
CA GLY A 97 -10.01 23.55 -12.33
C GLY A 97 -9.64 23.99 -10.92
N TRP A 98 -8.35 23.97 -10.64
CA TRP A 98 -7.78 24.33 -9.33
C TRP A 98 -8.18 25.74 -8.90
N GLU A 99 -8.12 26.73 -9.80
CA GLU A 99 -8.51 28.12 -9.49
C GLU A 99 -10.00 28.24 -9.14
N THR A 100 -10.87 27.51 -9.85
CA THR A 100 -12.31 27.49 -9.56
C THR A 100 -12.58 26.93 -8.16
N VAL A 101 -11.92 25.83 -7.81
CA VAL A 101 -12.04 25.20 -6.48
C VAL A 101 -11.51 26.15 -5.40
N ARG A 102 -10.35 26.76 -5.61
CA ARG A 102 -9.74 27.74 -4.70
C ARG A 102 -10.65 28.95 -4.47
N ALA A 103 -11.17 29.55 -5.54
CA ALA A 103 -12.10 30.69 -5.45
C ALA A 103 -13.35 30.35 -4.65
N ARG A 104 -13.91 29.13 -4.84
CA ARG A 104 -15.03 28.62 -4.05
C ARG A 104 -14.68 28.55 -2.55
N TYR A 105 -13.53 28.00 -2.21
CA TYR A 105 -13.09 27.91 -0.81
C TYR A 105 -12.95 29.31 -0.19
N LYS A 106 -12.30 30.25 -0.87
CA LYS A 106 -12.16 31.65 -0.38
C LYS A 106 -13.49 32.33 -0.21
N LYS A 107 -14.46 32.12 -1.11
CA LYS A 107 -15.80 32.68 -1.00
C LYS A 107 -16.60 32.07 0.16
N LYS A 108 -16.58 30.72 0.29
CA LYS A 108 -17.38 30.00 1.30
C LYS A 108 -16.82 30.20 2.71
N TYR A 109 -15.52 30.28 2.85
CA TYR A 109 -14.79 30.34 4.11
C TYR A 109 -13.99 31.65 4.22
N SER A 110 -14.71 32.78 4.10
CA SER A 110 -14.12 34.12 3.99
C SER A 110 -13.44 34.61 5.26
N ASP A 111 -13.70 33.99 6.40
CA ASP A 111 -13.18 34.38 7.70
C ASP A 111 -13.00 33.17 8.63
N ARG A 112 -12.33 33.38 9.75
CA ARG A 112 -12.00 32.33 10.74
C ARG A 112 -13.23 31.69 11.38
N ALA A 113 -14.30 32.47 11.58
CA ALA A 113 -15.53 31.97 12.18
C ALA A 113 -16.21 30.93 11.25
N LYS A 114 -16.22 31.21 9.93
CA LYS A 114 -16.75 30.30 8.91
C LYS A 114 -15.86 29.09 8.71
N MET A 115 -14.55 29.24 8.83
CA MET A 115 -13.61 28.12 8.72
C MET A 115 -13.74 27.15 9.89
N GLY A 116 -13.72 27.64 11.11
CA GLY A 116 -13.65 26.81 12.30
C GLY A 116 -12.35 26.00 12.37
N LEU A 117 -12.36 24.96 13.19
CA LEU A 117 -11.27 23.99 13.29
C LEU A 117 -11.60 22.74 12.51
N LEU A 118 -10.76 22.39 11.56
CA LEU A 118 -10.85 21.18 10.74
C LEU A 118 -10.18 20.01 11.44
N THR A 119 -10.86 18.86 11.42
CA THR A 119 -10.28 17.57 11.78
C THR A 119 -10.59 16.57 10.69
N PHE A 120 -9.56 15.86 10.21
CA PHE A 120 -9.70 14.65 9.42
C PHE A 120 -9.59 13.45 10.32
N SER A 121 -10.46 12.44 10.11
CA SER A 121 -10.45 11.17 10.83
C SER A 121 -10.82 10.01 9.91
N ASP A 122 -10.73 8.78 10.43
CA ASP A 122 -11.12 7.55 9.72
C ASP A 122 -10.47 7.45 8.34
N LEU A 123 -9.16 7.77 8.27
CA LEU A 123 -8.42 7.80 7.02
C LEU A 123 -8.01 6.39 6.57
N GLU A 124 -8.64 5.91 5.52
CA GLU A 124 -8.29 4.69 4.79
C GLU A 124 -7.59 5.09 3.50
N ILE A 125 -6.28 4.83 3.44
CA ILE A 125 -5.43 5.18 2.30
C ILE A 125 -5.07 3.91 1.56
N THR A 126 -5.55 3.76 0.33
CA THR A 126 -5.37 2.58 -0.51
C THR A 126 -4.54 2.93 -1.75
N PRO A 127 -3.25 2.60 -1.78
CA PRO A 127 -2.46 2.67 -3.00
C PRO A 127 -3.01 1.71 -4.06
N ILE A 128 -3.33 2.22 -5.25
CA ILE A 128 -3.79 1.45 -6.40
C ILE A 128 -2.61 1.08 -7.29
N SER A 129 -1.65 2.01 -7.44
CA SER A 129 -0.42 1.82 -8.19
C SER A 129 0.70 2.67 -7.59
N PHE A 130 1.90 2.64 -8.19
CA PHE A 130 3.04 3.48 -7.77
C PHE A 130 2.76 5.00 -7.90
N ASN A 131 1.73 5.40 -8.67
CA ASN A 131 1.40 6.80 -8.93
C ASN A 131 -0.09 7.14 -8.74
N ALA A 132 -0.90 6.23 -8.21
CA ALA A 132 -2.32 6.47 -7.93
C ALA A 132 -2.74 5.86 -6.59
N ALA A 133 -3.57 6.59 -5.85
CA ALA A 133 -4.17 6.11 -4.60
C ALA A 133 -5.56 6.69 -4.41
N VAL A 134 -6.40 5.97 -3.68
CA VAL A 134 -7.70 6.43 -3.19
C VAL A 134 -7.62 6.62 -1.68
N VAL A 135 -8.26 7.67 -1.19
CA VAL A 135 -8.44 7.93 0.24
C VAL A 135 -9.92 8.06 0.55
N LEU A 136 -10.40 7.24 1.45
CA LEU A 136 -11.67 7.46 2.12
C LEU A 136 -11.38 8.10 3.48
N GLY A 137 -12.19 9.09 3.86
CA GLY A 137 -12.01 9.75 5.13
C GLY A 137 -13.25 10.48 5.62
N ARG A 138 -13.11 11.07 6.78
CA ARG A 138 -14.13 11.90 7.40
C ARG A 138 -13.56 13.29 7.66
N TRP A 139 -14.36 14.31 7.41
CA TRP A 139 -14.06 15.69 7.79
C TRP A 139 -15.06 16.19 8.83
N LYS A 140 -14.61 17.07 9.72
CA LYS A 140 -15.43 17.77 10.70
C LYS A 140 -14.90 19.18 10.89
N LEU A 141 -15.79 20.16 10.91
CA LEU A 141 -15.48 21.53 11.32
C LEU A 141 -16.13 21.80 12.68
N LYS A 142 -15.32 22.28 13.64
CA LYS A 142 -15.82 22.79 14.91
C LYS A 142 -15.89 24.31 14.81
N ARG A 143 -17.11 24.82 14.74
CA ARG A 143 -17.45 26.29 14.74
C ARG A 143 -18.27 26.61 15.95
N ALA A 144 -18.40 27.92 16.29
CA ALA A 144 -19.20 28.35 17.43
C ALA A 144 -20.68 27.96 17.28
N PRO A 145 -21.35 28.20 16.10
CA PRO A 145 -22.77 27.92 15.95
C PRO A 145 -23.08 26.46 15.62
N ASP A 146 -22.13 25.70 15.03
CA ASP A 146 -22.40 24.37 14.49
C ASP A 146 -21.16 23.47 14.39
N ARG A 147 -21.40 22.21 14.02
CA ARG A 147 -20.33 21.20 13.85
C ARG A 147 -20.57 20.37 12.59
N PRO A 148 -20.57 21.00 11.40
CA PRO A 148 -20.78 20.27 10.16
C PRO A 148 -19.69 19.25 9.97
N HIS A 149 -20.09 18.11 9.41
CA HIS A 149 -19.21 16.98 9.17
C HIS A 149 -19.70 16.18 7.96
N GLY A 150 -18.87 15.27 7.50
CA GLY A 150 -19.22 14.39 6.40
C GLY A 150 -18.10 13.46 6.04
N ARG A 151 -18.22 12.87 4.88
CA ARG A 151 -17.19 11.97 4.33
C ARG A 151 -16.64 12.54 3.03
N PHE A 152 -15.45 12.07 2.68
CA PHE A 152 -14.85 12.35 1.38
C PHE A 152 -14.21 11.12 0.79
N THR A 153 -14.17 11.09 -0.54
CA THR A 153 -13.32 10.18 -1.31
C THR A 153 -12.40 11.03 -2.18
N LEU A 154 -11.10 10.85 -2.00
CA LEU A 154 -10.09 11.57 -2.75
C LEU A 154 -9.33 10.62 -3.66
N ILE A 155 -9.08 11.05 -4.91
CA ILE A 155 -8.11 10.38 -5.78
C ILE A 155 -6.83 11.21 -5.79
N PHE A 156 -5.74 10.59 -5.39
CA PHE A 156 -4.39 11.14 -5.48
C PHE A 156 -3.68 10.61 -6.71
N ARG A 157 -2.94 11.50 -7.37
CA ARG A 157 -1.98 11.16 -8.43
C ARG A 157 -0.61 11.71 -8.08
N LYS A 158 0.42 10.93 -8.38
CA LYS A 158 1.82 11.35 -8.26
C LYS A 158 2.31 11.86 -9.60
N SER A 159 2.88 13.06 -9.60
CA SER A 159 3.55 13.72 -10.75
C SER A 159 4.97 14.12 -10.36
N ALA A 160 5.63 14.92 -11.19
CA ALA A 160 6.91 15.55 -10.85
C ALA A 160 6.81 16.41 -9.57
N ASP A 161 5.65 17.05 -9.33
CA ASP A 161 5.39 17.88 -8.15
C ASP A 161 5.01 17.06 -6.91
N GLY A 162 5.11 15.72 -6.96
CA GLY A 162 4.72 14.81 -5.89
C GLY A 162 3.24 14.42 -5.93
N TRP A 163 2.75 13.87 -4.83
CA TRP A 163 1.36 13.47 -4.70
C TRP A 163 0.44 14.66 -4.57
N ARG A 164 -0.66 14.67 -5.35
CA ARG A 164 -1.70 15.72 -5.29
C ARG A 164 -3.09 15.13 -5.49
N ILE A 165 -4.09 15.74 -4.87
CA ILE A 165 -5.51 15.44 -5.08
C ILE A 165 -5.89 15.92 -6.48
N VAL A 166 -6.40 15.02 -7.30
CA VAL A 166 -6.92 15.31 -8.65
C VAL A 166 -8.44 15.25 -8.70
N HIS A 167 -9.05 14.53 -7.77
CA HIS A 167 -10.49 14.41 -7.64
C HIS A 167 -10.85 14.38 -6.14
N ASP A 168 -11.82 15.19 -5.76
CA ASP A 168 -12.42 15.24 -4.44
C ASP A 168 -13.93 15.12 -4.58
N HIS A 169 -14.51 14.12 -3.95
CA HIS A 169 -15.95 13.99 -3.78
C HIS A 169 -16.26 14.04 -2.28
N THR A 170 -16.88 15.13 -1.87
CA THR A 170 -17.19 15.41 -0.47
C THR A 170 -18.69 15.51 -0.25
N SER A 171 -19.22 14.72 0.68
CA SER A 171 -20.57 14.80 1.18
C SER A 171 -20.61 15.54 2.53
N ALA A 172 -21.75 16.11 2.85
CA ALA A 172 -22.07 16.60 4.19
C ALA A 172 -23.19 15.73 4.78
N ALA A 173 -23.09 15.43 6.08
CA ALA A 173 -24.19 14.80 6.79
C ALA A 173 -25.34 15.80 6.91
N ALA A 174 -26.57 15.31 6.93
CA ALA A 174 -27.70 16.14 7.32
C ALA A 174 -27.51 16.71 8.73
N PRO A 175 -28.04 17.89 9.02
CA PRO A 175 -28.01 18.49 10.35
C PRO A 175 -28.63 17.61 11.42
#